data_13e41e30b793b39967fdb3466aa3d58b
#
_entry.id   13e41e30b793b39967fdb3466aa3d58b
#
_cell.length_a   1.000
_cell.length_b   1.000
_cell.length_c   1.000
_cell.angle_alpha   90.00
_cell.angle_beta   90.00
_cell.angle_gamma   90.00
#
_symmetry.space_group_name_H-M   'P 1'
#
loop_
_entity.id
_entity.type
_entity.pdbx_description
1 polymer ?
#
loop_
_entity_poly.entity_id
_entity_poly.type
_entity_poly.pdbx_seq_one_letter_code
_entity_poly.pdbx_strand_id
1 'polypeptide(L)'
;MEIVSGTIESQQADAVVSPMVFHDPLSTRVGTIICEVIDPQLTERVVQESREETIPGDFVLVKDLIGVPFGAVFFLNLVPWDEEENGTAVQVLRLGLNKILTSCEREGFESVALPALGAGIALRFPIALVARVLQEELCKFEQERSTSAPVQVRIVLHPKDEDACQIFKSVQEDMKYNRCTENDLESGLNLGSSTKRIVLLGKTGYGKSNVANTILGEDAFTVYHSPNSGTHSCHSETRTVNGRRLTLIDTPGFFDTDRTDEDLKPEVMRCLTECAPGPHVFLIVLKVDKFTKHEQQVVTQIREHFSDDALKYAVIVFTHGGQLPEGMKIEEFVHQNKNLSNLVKMCGSRCHVFDSKHWNGEKQDVYRSNQFQLEAFLQTIDKMIEEKHGSYYTNDVLQHVEEKIQEQEKQIQEVSEYLPPQEIRKQAKSFVSEEFRIQLAGITTGAMLGAFFGVATLVEVVLKVVKNPADITKHVRTLTSKAPAVAAAAAAGTEVAAVAVGVAAGVTTLTVATAGGIRGGIIGCEASKEAKTPMEAMQKTVEAIKEKRNT
;
A
#
# COMPACT_ATOMS: atom_id res chain seq x y z
N MET A 1 4.28 -24.03 12.16
CA MET A 1 4.16 -24.54 10.77
C MET A 1 5.54 -25.02 10.29
N GLU A 2 5.59 -26.19 9.64
CA GLU A 2 6.78 -26.78 9.06
C GLU A 2 6.51 -27.12 7.59
N ILE A 3 7.45 -26.84 6.70
CA ILE A 3 7.36 -27.23 5.28
C ILE A 3 8.14 -28.51 5.10
N VAL A 4 7.49 -29.57 4.62
CA VAL A 4 8.05 -30.90 4.46
C VAL A 4 8.02 -31.31 2.99
N SER A 5 9.15 -31.77 2.47
CA SER A 5 9.21 -32.39 1.14
C SER A 5 8.85 -33.87 1.24
N GLY A 6 7.82 -34.31 0.53
CA GLY A 6 7.33 -35.70 0.59
C GLY A 6 5.99 -35.90 -0.09
N THR A 7 5.36 -37.01 0.23
CA THR A 7 3.99 -37.33 -0.22
C THR A 7 3.04 -37.37 0.98
N ILE A 8 1.78 -37.05 0.80
CA ILE A 8 0.81 -36.88 1.89
C ILE A 8 0.51 -38.22 2.58
N GLU A 9 0.44 -39.32 1.82
CA GLU A 9 0.16 -40.65 2.32
C GLU A 9 1.28 -41.26 3.16
N SER A 10 2.48 -40.68 3.10
CA SER A 10 3.64 -41.11 3.87
C SER A 10 3.85 -40.34 5.18
N GLN A 11 3.00 -39.35 5.47
CA GLN A 11 3.20 -38.49 6.62
C GLN A 11 2.78 -39.19 7.92
N GLN A 12 3.66 -39.17 8.91
CA GLN A 12 3.34 -39.56 10.28
C GLN A 12 2.73 -38.36 11.01
N ALA A 13 1.41 -38.31 11.09
CA ALA A 13 0.66 -37.25 11.74
C ALA A 13 -0.63 -37.83 12.37
N ASP A 14 -1.23 -37.11 13.33
CA ASP A 14 -2.52 -37.56 13.88
C ASP A 14 -3.62 -37.46 12.83
N ALA A 15 -3.54 -36.43 11.98
CA ALA A 15 -4.49 -36.26 10.88
C ALA A 15 -3.80 -35.77 9.60
N VAL A 16 -4.39 -36.10 8.44
CA VAL A 16 -4.04 -35.57 7.13
C VAL A 16 -5.25 -34.89 6.50
N VAL A 17 -5.02 -33.92 5.59
CA VAL A 17 -6.10 -33.25 4.86
C VAL A 17 -6.08 -33.64 3.40
N SER A 18 -7.24 -34.04 2.90
CA SER A 18 -7.50 -34.39 1.51
C SER A 18 -8.52 -33.42 0.89
N PRO A 19 -8.13 -32.55 -0.06
CA PRO A 19 -9.11 -31.70 -0.73
C PRO A 19 -10.01 -32.52 -1.65
N MET A 20 -11.29 -32.16 -1.73
CA MET A 20 -12.25 -32.70 -2.70
C MET A 20 -13.05 -31.58 -3.36
N VAL A 21 -13.65 -31.85 -4.51
CA VAL A 21 -14.47 -30.93 -5.30
C VAL A 21 -15.84 -31.57 -5.55
N PHE A 22 -16.91 -30.79 -5.41
CA PHE A 22 -18.29 -31.27 -5.65
C PHE A 22 -18.64 -32.55 -4.87
N HIS A 23 -18.20 -32.63 -3.62
CA HIS A 23 -18.46 -33.77 -2.71
C HIS A 23 -17.88 -35.12 -3.17
N ASP A 24 -16.92 -35.09 -4.11
CA ASP A 24 -16.27 -36.31 -4.58
C ASP A 24 -14.83 -36.40 -4.05
N PRO A 25 -14.53 -37.31 -3.11
CA PRO A 25 -13.19 -37.50 -2.58
C PRO A 25 -12.17 -37.96 -3.63
N LEU A 26 -12.60 -38.52 -4.75
CA LEU A 26 -11.73 -38.94 -5.85
C LEU A 26 -11.44 -37.81 -6.86
N SER A 27 -12.06 -36.65 -6.71
CA SER A 27 -11.94 -35.53 -7.65
C SER A 27 -10.55 -34.91 -7.71
N THR A 28 -9.69 -35.15 -6.72
CA THR A 28 -8.31 -34.66 -6.69
C THR A 28 -7.30 -35.80 -6.64
N ARG A 29 -6.07 -35.55 -7.12
CA ARG A 29 -5.01 -36.55 -7.07
C ARG A 29 -4.68 -36.98 -5.63
N VAL A 30 -4.68 -36.03 -4.67
CA VAL A 30 -4.47 -36.33 -3.25
C VAL A 30 -5.60 -37.22 -2.73
N GLY A 31 -6.85 -36.89 -3.05
CA GLY A 31 -8.00 -37.69 -2.67
C GLY A 31 -7.94 -39.12 -3.23
N THR A 32 -7.60 -39.28 -4.51
CA THR A 32 -7.41 -40.61 -5.12
C THR A 32 -6.35 -41.43 -4.35
N ILE A 33 -5.17 -40.86 -4.11
CA ILE A 33 -4.08 -41.54 -3.37
C ILE A 33 -4.52 -41.93 -1.95
N ILE A 34 -5.18 -41.03 -1.23
CA ILE A 34 -5.65 -41.32 0.13
C ILE A 34 -6.70 -42.43 0.12
N CYS A 35 -7.67 -42.40 -0.83
CA CYS A 35 -8.69 -43.43 -0.95
C CYS A 35 -8.13 -44.80 -1.39
N GLU A 36 -6.97 -44.83 -2.07
CA GLU A 36 -6.28 -46.09 -2.40
C GLU A 36 -5.61 -46.76 -1.20
N VAL A 37 -5.22 -46.00 -0.18
CA VAL A 37 -4.52 -46.52 1.03
C VAL A 37 -5.44 -46.76 2.22
N ILE A 38 -6.66 -46.21 2.22
CA ILE A 38 -7.69 -46.49 3.23
C ILE A 38 -8.64 -47.60 2.76
N ASP A 39 -9.45 -48.14 3.70
CA ASP A 39 -10.45 -49.17 3.39
C ASP A 39 -11.48 -48.64 2.38
N PRO A 40 -11.81 -49.40 1.31
CA PRO A 40 -12.83 -49.04 0.33
C PRO A 40 -14.23 -48.77 0.91
N GLN A 41 -14.61 -49.42 2.03
CA GLN A 41 -15.87 -49.16 2.69
C GLN A 41 -15.89 -47.77 3.32
N LEU A 42 -14.76 -47.28 3.83
CA LEU A 42 -14.62 -45.92 4.33
C LEU A 42 -14.75 -44.88 3.21
N THR A 43 -14.23 -45.18 2.03
CA THR A 43 -14.38 -44.30 0.86
C THR A 43 -15.85 -44.17 0.45
N GLU A 44 -16.62 -45.26 0.39
CA GLU A 44 -18.07 -45.21 0.09
C GLU A 44 -18.81 -44.36 1.16
N ARG A 45 -18.49 -44.53 2.42
CA ARG A 45 -19.05 -43.70 3.51
C ARG A 45 -18.75 -42.22 3.34
N VAL A 46 -17.51 -41.86 3.02
CA VAL A 46 -17.12 -40.46 2.76
C VAL A 46 -17.93 -39.86 1.61
N VAL A 47 -18.12 -40.61 0.52
CA VAL A 47 -18.92 -40.15 -0.62
C VAL A 47 -20.37 -39.90 -0.22
N GLN A 48 -20.95 -40.76 0.59
CA GLN A 48 -22.32 -40.61 1.07
C GLN A 48 -22.46 -39.42 2.02
N GLU A 49 -21.64 -39.34 3.08
CA GLU A 49 -21.64 -38.25 4.06
C GLU A 49 -21.36 -36.88 3.39
N SER A 50 -20.43 -36.83 2.42
CA SER A 50 -20.14 -35.61 1.68
C SER A 50 -21.33 -35.05 0.91
N ARG A 51 -22.13 -35.91 0.31
CA ARG A 51 -23.28 -35.49 -0.50
C ARG A 51 -24.46 -35.00 0.36
N GLU A 52 -24.64 -35.58 1.52
CA GLU A 52 -25.80 -35.33 2.37
C GLU A 52 -25.59 -34.15 3.35
N GLU A 53 -24.36 -33.92 3.81
CA GLU A 53 -24.08 -33.04 4.96
C GLU A 53 -23.09 -31.90 4.70
N THR A 54 -22.33 -31.87 3.58
CA THR A 54 -21.29 -30.87 3.38
C THR A 54 -21.68 -29.76 2.41
N ILE A 55 -21.45 -28.51 2.82
CA ILE A 55 -21.42 -27.36 1.92
C ILE A 55 -19.95 -26.97 1.62
N PRO A 56 -19.66 -26.13 0.61
CA PRO A 56 -18.30 -25.65 0.38
C PRO A 56 -17.66 -25.07 1.64
N GLY A 57 -16.46 -25.51 1.99
CA GLY A 57 -15.74 -25.16 3.21
C GLY A 57 -16.03 -26.10 4.42
N ASP A 58 -16.91 -27.10 4.26
CA ASP A 58 -17.08 -28.18 5.23
C ASP A 58 -16.18 -29.38 4.93
N PHE A 59 -16.06 -30.29 5.87
CA PHE A 59 -15.27 -31.50 5.72
C PHE A 59 -15.99 -32.73 6.30
N VAL A 60 -15.63 -33.92 5.82
CA VAL A 60 -15.92 -35.20 6.46
C VAL A 60 -14.66 -35.67 7.19
N LEU A 61 -14.78 -36.02 8.47
CA LEU A 61 -13.69 -36.54 9.30
C LEU A 61 -13.81 -38.05 9.49
N VAL A 62 -12.84 -38.80 8.96
CA VAL A 62 -12.71 -40.25 9.17
C VAL A 62 -11.59 -40.51 10.15
N LYS A 63 -11.90 -41.29 11.21
CA LYS A 63 -10.96 -41.66 12.31
C LYS A 63 -10.72 -43.14 12.41
N ASP A 64 -9.82 -43.50 13.29
CA ASP A 64 -9.52 -44.88 13.65
C ASP A 64 -9.02 -45.71 12.48
N LEU A 65 -8.17 -45.10 11.64
CA LEU A 65 -7.58 -45.73 10.49
C LEU A 65 -6.48 -46.71 10.88
N ILE A 66 -6.49 -47.91 10.28
CA ILE A 66 -5.55 -48.98 10.59
C ILE A 66 -4.69 -49.24 9.33
N GLY A 67 -3.40 -49.46 9.53
CA GLY A 67 -2.46 -49.81 8.44
C GLY A 67 -1.92 -48.64 7.64
N VAL A 68 -2.24 -47.40 8.00
CA VAL A 68 -1.70 -46.16 7.45
C VAL A 68 -0.93 -45.37 8.51
N PRO A 69 0.01 -44.46 8.14
CA PRO A 69 0.85 -43.75 9.10
C PRO A 69 0.17 -42.57 9.80
N PHE A 70 -1.13 -42.34 9.58
CA PHE A 70 -1.94 -41.27 10.19
C PHE A 70 -3.23 -41.85 10.81
N GLY A 71 -3.71 -41.22 11.88
CA GLY A 71 -4.89 -41.68 12.64
C GLY A 71 -6.24 -41.23 12.04
N ALA A 72 -6.25 -40.13 11.29
CA ALA A 72 -7.47 -39.56 10.75
C ALA A 72 -7.25 -38.83 9.41
N VAL A 73 -8.34 -38.65 8.64
CA VAL A 73 -8.37 -37.87 7.39
C VAL A 73 -9.52 -36.88 7.41
N PHE A 74 -9.23 -35.62 7.12
CA PHE A 74 -10.20 -34.58 6.80
C PHE A 74 -10.41 -34.50 5.30
N PHE A 75 -11.56 -34.88 4.79
CA PHE A 75 -11.95 -34.68 3.39
C PHE A 75 -12.62 -33.31 3.26
N LEU A 76 -11.86 -32.31 2.83
CA LEU A 76 -12.27 -30.91 2.75
C LEU A 76 -12.94 -30.59 1.43
N ASN A 77 -14.21 -30.15 1.44
CA ASN A 77 -14.98 -29.77 0.25
C ASN A 77 -14.63 -28.33 -0.17
N LEU A 78 -13.94 -28.19 -1.29
CA LEU A 78 -13.52 -26.93 -1.87
C LEU A 78 -14.22 -26.67 -3.22
N VAL A 79 -14.18 -25.44 -3.69
CA VAL A 79 -14.63 -25.04 -5.02
C VAL A 79 -13.44 -24.63 -5.89
N PRO A 80 -13.48 -24.83 -7.22
CA PRO A 80 -12.44 -24.34 -8.11
C PRO A 80 -12.25 -22.83 -7.99
N TRP A 81 -11.03 -22.38 -8.20
CA TRP A 81 -10.68 -20.97 -8.17
C TRP A 81 -11.46 -20.16 -9.21
N ASP A 82 -12.02 -19.03 -8.78
CA ASP A 82 -12.87 -18.14 -9.55
C ASP A 82 -12.10 -16.95 -10.19
N GLU A 83 -10.76 -17.04 -10.23
CA GLU A 83 -9.84 -16.03 -10.76
C GLU A 83 -9.84 -14.70 -9.97
N GLU A 84 -10.44 -14.67 -8.77
CA GLU A 84 -10.47 -13.52 -7.88
C GLU A 84 -9.70 -13.79 -6.58
N GLU A 85 -8.70 -12.95 -6.25
CA GLU A 85 -7.87 -13.12 -5.03
C GLU A 85 -8.65 -13.04 -3.72
N ASN A 86 -9.81 -12.38 -3.71
CA ASN A 86 -10.73 -12.28 -2.59
C ASN A 86 -12.12 -12.86 -2.92
N GLY A 87 -12.19 -13.70 -3.94
CA GLY A 87 -13.43 -14.33 -4.42
C GLY A 87 -13.95 -15.40 -3.48
N THR A 88 -15.11 -15.97 -3.86
CA THR A 88 -15.79 -17.01 -3.09
C THR A 88 -14.91 -18.22 -2.85
N ALA A 89 -14.09 -18.62 -3.84
CA ALA A 89 -13.22 -19.78 -3.72
C ALA A 89 -12.17 -19.62 -2.61
N VAL A 90 -11.58 -18.45 -2.48
CA VAL A 90 -10.60 -18.13 -1.42
C VAL A 90 -11.28 -18.09 -0.04
N GLN A 91 -12.49 -17.53 0.05
CA GLN A 91 -13.24 -17.51 1.31
C GLN A 91 -13.61 -18.92 1.78
N VAL A 92 -13.99 -19.80 0.86
CA VAL A 92 -14.25 -21.23 1.12
C VAL A 92 -12.98 -21.93 1.63
N LEU A 93 -11.83 -21.66 1.03
CA LEU A 93 -10.55 -22.22 1.50
C LEU A 93 -10.20 -21.73 2.92
N ARG A 94 -10.35 -20.44 3.22
CA ARG A 94 -10.14 -19.88 4.56
C ARG A 94 -11.08 -20.50 5.60
N LEU A 95 -12.36 -20.56 5.29
CA LEU A 95 -13.37 -21.18 6.16
C LEU A 95 -13.03 -22.64 6.48
N GLY A 96 -12.68 -23.41 5.44
CA GLY A 96 -12.34 -24.83 5.59
C GLY A 96 -11.10 -25.05 6.44
N LEU A 97 -10.06 -24.23 6.26
CA LEU A 97 -8.85 -24.27 7.08
C LEU A 97 -9.14 -23.98 8.56
N ASN A 98 -9.89 -22.92 8.83
CA ASN A 98 -10.26 -22.55 10.20
C ASN A 98 -11.04 -23.67 10.88
N LYS A 99 -12.03 -24.26 10.19
CA LYS A 99 -12.81 -25.39 10.71
C LYS A 99 -11.95 -26.62 11.01
N ILE A 100 -10.98 -26.96 10.14
CA ILE A 100 -10.06 -28.07 10.36
C ILE A 100 -9.18 -27.83 11.58
N LEU A 101 -8.57 -26.64 11.70
CA LEU A 101 -7.69 -26.30 12.82
C LEU A 101 -8.45 -26.31 14.15
N THR A 102 -9.65 -25.74 14.19
CA THR A 102 -10.54 -25.78 15.35
C THR A 102 -10.95 -27.22 15.69
N SER A 103 -11.19 -28.07 14.67
CA SER A 103 -11.49 -29.48 14.88
C SER A 103 -10.29 -30.25 15.44
N CYS A 104 -9.06 -29.94 14.98
CA CYS A 104 -7.84 -30.55 15.56
C CYS A 104 -7.72 -30.27 17.07
N GLU A 105 -7.98 -29.04 17.52
CA GLU A 105 -8.00 -28.71 18.96
C GLU A 105 -9.07 -29.50 19.71
N ARG A 106 -10.29 -29.55 19.16
CA ARG A 106 -11.41 -30.27 19.80
C ARG A 106 -11.18 -31.78 19.91
N GLU A 107 -10.53 -32.38 18.90
CA GLU A 107 -10.23 -33.80 18.82
C GLU A 107 -8.95 -34.16 19.60
N GLY A 108 -8.16 -33.17 20.04
CA GLY A 108 -6.89 -33.37 20.73
C GLY A 108 -5.75 -33.83 19.83
N PHE A 109 -5.81 -33.53 18.55
CA PHE A 109 -4.72 -33.84 17.61
C PHE A 109 -3.52 -32.91 17.86
N GLU A 110 -2.34 -33.48 18.00
CA GLU A 110 -1.08 -32.74 18.20
C GLU A 110 -0.42 -32.37 16.86
N SER A 111 -0.78 -33.08 15.77
CA SER A 111 -0.20 -32.88 14.45
C SER A 111 -1.20 -33.05 13.32
N VAL A 112 -1.10 -32.18 12.29
CA VAL A 112 -1.87 -32.26 11.04
C VAL A 112 -1.00 -31.99 9.83
N ALA A 113 -1.14 -32.81 8.78
CA ALA A 113 -0.43 -32.62 7.52
C ALA A 113 -1.41 -32.17 6.41
N LEU A 114 -1.04 -31.08 5.71
CA LEU A 114 -1.80 -30.48 4.63
C LEU A 114 -1.00 -30.49 3.34
N PRO A 115 -1.57 -30.88 2.19
CA PRO A 115 -0.95 -30.61 0.91
C PRO A 115 -1.03 -29.10 0.58
N ALA A 116 -0.46 -28.64 -0.54
CA ALA A 116 -0.73 -27.31 -1.09
C ALA A 116 -2.21 -27.25 -1.56
N LEU A 117 -3.11 -26.99 -0.61
CA LEU A 117 -4.56 -27.06 -0.81
C LEU A 117 -5.02 -26.16 -1.96
N GLY A 118 -5.62 -26.75 -2.98
CA GLY A 118 -6.15 -26.00 -4.11
C GLY A 118 -5.19 -25.77 -5.28
N ALA A 119 -3.89 -25.96 -5.14
CA ALA A 119 -2.91 -25.70 -6.21
C ALA A 119 -2.92 -26.75 -7.36
N GLY A 120 -3.67 -27.83 -7.20
CA GLY A 120 -3.78 -28.90 -8.20
C GLY A 120 -4.70 -28.55 -9.38
N ILE A 121 -4.66 -29.43 -10.41
CA ILE A 121 -5.39 -29.27 -11.68
C ILE A 121 -6.91 -29.12 -11.48
N ALA A 122 -7.47 -29.78 -10.47
CA ALA A 122 -8.93 -29.76 -10.21
C ALA A 122 -9.41 -28.41 -9.65
N LEU A 123 -8.60 -27.76 -8.82
CA LEU A 123 -8.96 -26.53 -8.10
C LEU A 123 -8.31 -25.26 -8.69
N ARG A 124 -7.12 -25.37 -9.28
CA ARG A 124 -6.39 -24.35 -10.06
C ARG A 124 -6.04 -23.05 -9.33
N PHE A 125 -5.95 -23.06 -8.01
CA PHE A 125 -5.48 -21.89 -7.27
C PHE A 125 -4.02 -21.58 -7.62
N PRO A 126 -3.63 -20.29 -7.75
CA PRO A 126 -2.23 -19.90 -7.83
C PRO A 126 -1.47 -20.33 -6.57
N ILE A 127 -0.32 -20.97 -6.75
CA ILE A 127 0.45 -21.54 -5.62
C ILE A 127 0.88 -20.48 -4.60
N ALA A 128 1.23 -19.27 -5.06
CA ALA A 128 1.59 -18.14 -4.20
C ALA A 128 0.39 -17.66 -3.34
N LEU A 129 -0.81 -17.66 -3.92
CA LEU A 129 -2.04 -17.33 -3.19
C LEU A 129 -2.33 -18.39 -2.12
N VAL A 130 -2.20 -19.67 -2.45
CA VAL A 130 -2.38 -20.78 -1.49
C VAL A 130 -1.39 -20.68 -0.34
N ALA A 131 -0.10 -20.43 -0.63
CA ALA A 131 0.93 -20.28 0.39
C ALA A 131 0.61 -19.13 1.35
N ARG A 132 0.17 -17.97 0.82
CA ARG A 132 -0.22 -16.80 1.60
C ARG A 132 -1.45 -17.10 2.47
N VAL A 133 -2.52 -17.65 1.89
CA VAL A 133 -3.76 -17.96 2.61
C VAL A 133 -3.54 -18.98 3.74
N LEU A 134 -2.81 -20.08 3.45
CA LEU A 134 -2.48 -21.07 4.48
C LEU A 134 -1.75 -20.44 5.66
N GLN A 135 -0.81 -19.56 5.38
CA GLN A 135 0.02 -18.95 6.40
C GLN A 135 -0.75 -17.89 7.21
N GLU A 136 -1.57 -17.06 6.57
CA GLU A 136 -2.43 -16.08 7.24
C GLU A 136 -3.41 -16.77 8.20
N GLU A 137 -4.11 -17.82 7.76
CA GLU A 137 -5.05 -18.54 8.60
C GLU A 137 -4.38 -19.27 9.76
N LEU A 138 -3.17 -19.83 9.56
CA LEU A 138 -2.40 -20.44 10.63
C LEU A 138 -1.94 -19.43 11.68
N CYS A 139 -1.51 -18.24 11.26
CA CYS A 139 -1.15 -17.17 12.18
C CYS A 139 -2.37 -16.68 12.97
N LYS A 140 -3.50 -16.48 12.29
CA LYS A 140 -4.76 -16.10 12.93
C LYS A 140 -5.20 -17.14 13.97
N PHE A 141 -5.17 -18.41 13.61
CA PHE A 141 -5.52 -19.52 14.52
C PHE A 141 -4.62 -19.55 15.76
N GLU A 142 -3.30 -19.33 15.61
CA GLU A 142 -2.38 -19.27 16.75
C GLU A 142 -2.65 -18.08 17.69
N GLN A 143 -3.14 -16.97 17.19
CA GLN A 143 -3.51 -15.79 18.00
C GLN A 143 -4.84 -15.98 18.73
N GLU A 144 -5.81 -16.66 18.10
CA GLU A 144 -7.17 -16.82 18.62
C GLU A 144 -7.33 -18.05 19.54
N ARG A 145 -6.38 -18.98 19.56
CA ARG A 145 -6.52 -20.24 20.30
C ARG A 145 -6.48 -20.04 21.82
N SER A 146 -7.34 -20.82 22.49
CA SER A 146 -7.52 -20.79 23.94
C SER A 146 -6.69 -21.83 24.70
N THR A 147 -6.08 -22.78 24.00
CA THR A 147 -5.34 -23.90 24.61
C THR A 147 -3.82 -23.69 24.48
N SER A 148 -3.08 -24.13 25.51
CA SER A 148 -1.61 -24.01 25.54
C SER A 148 -0.86 -25.14 24.81
N ALA A 149 -1.55 -26.20 24.38
CA ALA A 149 -0.91 -27.33 23.69
C ALA A 149 -0.71 -27.02 22.19
N PRO A 150 0.52 -27.00 21.64
CA PRO A 150 0.77 -26.63 20.25
C PRO A 150 0.27 -27.72 19.28
N VAL A 151 -0.44 -27.32 18.21
CA VAL A 151 -0.74 -28.18 17.06
C VAL A 151 0.38 -28.00 16.02
N GLN A 152 1.10 -29.07 15.72
CA GLN A 152 2.15 -29.06 14.69
C GLN A 152 1.51 -29.17 13.30
N VAL A 153 1.53 -28.08 12.53
CA VAL A 153 1.03 -28.08 11.16
C VAL A 153 2.18 -28.28 10.17
N ARG A 154 2.07 -29.33 9.34
CA ARG A 154 3.04 -29.67 8.29
C ARG A 154 2.44 -29.41 6.91
N ILE A 155 3.08 -28.57 6.13
CA ILE A 155 2.71 -28.35 4.71
C ILE A 155 3.56 -29.30 3.87
N VAL A 156 2.92 -30.26 3.23
CA VAL A 156 3.57 -31.33 2.47
C VAL A 156 3.61 -30.95 0.99
N LEU A 157 4.81 -30.77 0.47
CA LEU A 157 5.06 -30.43 -0.93
C LEU A 157 5.75 -31.59 -1.64
N HIS A 158 5.26 -31.92 -2.84
CA HIS A 158 5.84 -33.02 -3.60
C HIS A 158 7.30 -32.69 -4.01
N PRO A 159 8.27 -33.62 -3.88
CA PRO A 159 9.70 -33.34 -4.15
C PRO A 159 10.01 -32.85 -5.57
N LYS A 160 9.14 -33.15 -6.54
CA LYS A 160 9.28 -32.72 -7.95
C LYS A 160 8.73 -31.32 -8.21
N ASP A 161 8.11 -30.68 -7.23
CA ASP A 161 7.53 -29.35 -7.36
C ASP A 161 8.46 -28.32 -6.71
N GLU A 162 9.58 -28.05 -7.39
CA GLU A 162 10.61 -27.13 -6.89
C GLU A 162 10.09 -25.70 -6.76
N ASP A 163 9.23 -25.27 -7.69
CA ASP A 163 8.63 -23.92 -7.68
C ASP A 163 7.74 -23.73 -6.45
N ALA A 164 6.89 -24.71 -6.13
CA ALA A 164 6.08 -24.69 -4.92
C ALA A 164 6.96 -24.61 -3.66
N CYS A 165 8.04 -25.39 -3.60
CA CYS A 165 8.95 -25.38 -2.46
C CYS A 165 9.64 -24.02 -2.27
N GLN A 166 10.02 -23.34 -3.34
CA GLN A 166 10.62 -21.99 -3.28
C GLN A 166 9.60 -20.95 -2.82
N ILE A 167 8.40 -20.96 -3.39
CA ILE A 167 7.33 -20.02 -3.05
C ILE A 167 6.92 -20.15 -1.57
N PHE A 168 6.68 -21.37 -1.09
CA PHE A 168 6.30 -21.59 0.31
C PHE A 168 7.40 -21.21 1.29
N LYS A 169 8.68 -21.42 0.95
CA LYS A 169 9.82 -20.99 1.77
C LYS A 169 9.93 -19.47 1.82
N SER A 170 9.79 -18.79 0.68
CA SER A 170 9.81 -17.32 0.61
C SER A 170 8.70 -16.72 1.49
N VAL A 171 7.47 -17.21 1.35
CA VAL A 171 6.34 -16.75 2.18
C VAL A 171 6.58 -17.06 3.66
N GLN A 172 7.19 -18.20 4.01
CA GLN A 172 7.51 -18.53 5.40
C GLN A 172 8.63 -17.64 5.99
N GLU A 173 9.63 -17.27 5.19
CA GLU A 173 10.69 -16.33 5.59
C GLU A 173 10.14 -14.94 5.83
N ASP A 174 9.27 -14.46 4.95
CA ASP A 174 8.59 -13.18 5.09
C ASP A 174 7.79 -13.09 6.40
N MET A 175 7.16 -14.17 6.82
CA MET A 175 6.36 -14.19 8.04
C MET A 175 7.16 -14.49 9.32
N LYS A 176 8.26 -15.23 9.24
CA LYS A 176 9.19 -15.34 10.39
C LYS A 176 9.75 -13.97 10.75
N TYR A 177 10.07 -13.18 9.74
CA TYR A 177 10.51 -11.81 9.90
C TYR A 177 9.42 -10.94 10.56
N ASN A 178 8.14 -11.11 10.16
CA ASN A 178 7.01 -10.39 10.75
C ASN A 178 6.73 -10.80 12.22
N ARG A 179 6.92 -12.06 12.59
CA ARG A 179 6.75 -12.55 13.99
C ARG A 179 7.81 -12.01 14.96
N CYS A 180 9.04 -11.84 14.50
CA CYS A 180 10.07 -11.20 15.33
C CYS A 180 9.69 -9.76 15.71
N THR A 181 8.89 -9.08 14.86
CA THR A 181 8.48 -7.69 15.07
C THR A 181 7.25 -7.52 15.99
N GLU A 182 6.38 -8.50 16.10
CA GLU A 182 5.24 -8.46 17.05
C GLU A 182 5.69 -8.73 18.50
N ASN A 183 6.61 -9.64 18.72
CA ASN A 183 7.18 -9.91 20.05
C ASN A 183 8.07 -8.77 20.58
N ASP A 184 8.71 -7.99 19.67
CA ASP A 184 9.51 -6.81 20.03
C ASP A 184 8.64 -5.59 20.40
N LEU A 185 7.38 -5.54 19.97
CA LEU A 185 6.41 -4.51 20.35
C LEU A 185 5.95 -4.63 21.82
N GLU A 186 5.88 -5.84 22.38
CA GLU A 186 5.57 -6.06 23.79
C GLU A 186 6.75 -5.79 24.73
N SER A 187 7.99 -5.86 24.23
CA SER A 187 9.20 -5.67 25.05
C SER A 187 9.77 -4.25 25.05
N GLY A 188 9.14 -3.28 24.39
CA GLY A 188 9.53 -1.85 24.45
C GLY A 188 10.88 -1.50 23.79
N LEU A 189 11.48 -2.41 23.02
CA LEU A 189 12.69 -2.21 22.24
C LEU A 189 12.38 -2.09 20.74
N ASN A 190 11.90 -0.92 20.34
CA ASN A 190 11.58 -0.56 18.97
C ASN A 190 12.86 -0.23 18.19
N LEU A 191 13.47 -1.21 17.51
CA LEU A 191 14.43 -0.93 16.43
C LEU A 191 14.26 -1.99 15.31
N GLY A 192 13.41 -1.67 14.31
CA GLY A 192 13.60 -2.09 12.94
C GLY A 192 12.68 -3.13 12.33
N SER A 193 11.37 -2.91 12.25
CA SER A 193 10.57 -3.48 11.13
C SER A 193 9.17 -2.87 10.99
N SER A 194 9.04 -1.57 11.10
CA SER A 194 7.82 -0.91 10.62
C SER A 194 7.82 -0.89 9.09
N THR A 195 6.66 -1.18 8.48
CA THR A 195 6.48 -1.02 7.03
C THR A 195 6.87 0.41 6.61
N LYS A 196 7.87 0.52 5.73
CA LYS A 196 8.38 1.82 5.28
C LYS A 196 7.51 2.34 4.15
N ARG A 197 6.80 3.44 4.37
CA ARG A 197 5.95 4.10 3.36
C ARG A 197 6.78 5.07 2.52
N ILE A 198 6.81 4.85 1.22
CA ILE A 198 7.58 5.64 0.24
C ILE A 198 6.61 6.22 -0.76
N VAL A 199 6.54 7.53 -0.86
CA VAL A 199 5.66 8.25 -1.80
C VAL A 199 6.45 8.70 -3.00
N LEU A 200 6.06 8.28 -4.20
CA LEU A 200 6.70 8.69 -5.45
C LEU A 200 6.08 9.98 -5.97
N LEU A 201 6.88 10.99 -6.12
CA LEU A 201 6.51 12.34 -6.55
C LEU A 201 7.28 12.74 -7.81
N GLY A 202 6.66 13.48 -8.69
CA GLY A 202 7.30 13.93 -9.93
C GLY A 202 6.28 14.15 -11.04
N LYS A 203 6.71 14.72 -12.14
CA LYS A 203 5.87 15.00 -13.31
C LYS A 203 5.41 13.71 -14.00
N THR A 204 4.26 13.77 -14.69
CA THR A 204 3.81 12.70 -15.58
C THR A 204 4.87 12.38 -16.64
N GLY A 205 5.08 11.09 -16.89
CA GLY A 205 6.10 10.63 -17.85
C GLY A 205 7.54 10.67 -17.34
N TYR A 206 7.80 11.01 -16.06
CA TYR A 206 9.16 10.93 -15.48
C TYR A 206 9.52 9.51 -15.01
N GLY A 207 8.64 8.53 -15.21
CA GLY A 207 8.93 7.12 -14.95
C GLY A 207 8.72 6.68 -13.49
N LYS A 208 7.84 7.35 -12.72
CA LYS A 208 7.52 6.97 -11.34
C LYS A 208 7.12 5.50 -11.19
N SER A 209 6.12 5.05 -11.95
CA SER A 209 5.65 3.65 -11.94
C SER A 209 6.76 2.66 -12.35
N ASN A 210 7.62 3.03 -13.32
CA ASN A 210 8.78 2.21 -13.68
C ASN A 210 9.81 2.11 -12.55
N VAL A 211 10.08 3.22 -11.83
CA VAL A 211 10.97 3.20 -10.66
C VAL A 211 10.35 2.33 -9.56
N ALA A 212 9.04 2.45 -9.32
CA ALA A 212 8.35 1.62 -8.36
C ALA A 212 8.48 0.12 -8.70
N ASN A 213 8.24 -0.28 -9.95
CA ASN A 213 8.41 -1.65 -10.42
C ASN A 213 9.88 -2.12 -10.31
N THR A 214 10.85 -1.25 -10.64
CA THR A 214 12.27 -1.56 -10.49
C THR A 214 12.64 -1.79 -9.02
N ILE A 215 12.10 -1.00 -8.08
CA ILE A 215 12.33 -1.18 -6.64
C ILE A 215 11.68 -2.46 -6.13
N LEU A 216 10.46 -2.80 -6.59
CA LEU A 216 9.76 -4.03 -6.17
C LEU A 216 10.31 -5.29 -6.83
N GLY A 217 11.01 -5.17 -7.97
CA GLY A 217 11.50 -6.29 -8.76
C GLY A 217 10.41 -7.01 -9.57
N GLU A 218 9.21 -6.43 -9.68
CA GLU A 218 8.05 -6.97 -10.40
C GLU A 218 7.17 -5.84 -10.99
N ASP A 219 6.33 -6.17 -11.96
CA ASP A 219 5.41 -5.22 -12.60
C ASP A 219 4.10 -5.06 -11.77
N ALA A 220 4.23 -4.56 -10.54
CA ALA A 220 3.11 -4.31 -9.64
C ALA A 220 2.30 -3.06 -10.01
N PHE A 221 2.91 -2.08 -10.65
CA PHE A 221 2.27 -0.85 -11.11
C PHE A 221 2.13 -0.85 -12.63
N THR A 222 0.93 -0.53 -13.12
CA THR A 222 0.68 -0.44 -14.56
C THR A 222 1.44 0.73 -15.18
N VAL A 223 2.26 0.44 -16.19
CA VAL A 223 3.00 1.45 -16.95
C VAL A 223 2.30 1.73 -18.26
N TYR A 224 1.84 2.96 -18.43
CA TYR A 224 1.18 3.39 -19.66
C TYR A 224 2.19 4.02 -20.63
N HIS A 225 2.19 3.55 -21.88
CA HIS A 225 3.09 4.02 -22.95
C HIS A 225 2.38 4.90 -24.00
N SER A 226 1.21 5.44 -23.68
CA SER A 226 0.46 6.31 -24.59
C SER A 226 0.82 7.79 -24.39
N PRO A 227 0.82 8.64 -25.44
CA PRO A 227 1.08 10.07 -25.30
C PRO A 227 0.11 10.82 -24.38
N ASN A 228 -1.10 10.29 -24.21
CA ASN A 228 -2.16 10.85 -23.36
C ASN A 228 -2.33 10.13 -22.03
N SER A 229 -1.47 9.20 -21.68
CA SER A 229 -1.62 8.37 -20.50
C SER A 229 -0.51 8.63 -19.50
N GLY A 230 -0.91 9.16 -18.34
CA GLY A 230 -0.14 9.13 -17.12
C GLY A 230 -0.87 8.29 -16.08
N THR A 231 -0.26 8.04 -14.94
CA THR A 231 -0.95 7.53 -13.76
C THR A 231 -2.11 8.47 -13.46
N HIS A 232 -3.35 7.98 -13.57
CA HIS A 232 -4.55 8.79 -13.35
C HIS A 232 -4.98 8.80 -11.89
N SER A 233 -4.68 7.74 -11.15
CA SER A 233 -5.05 7.57 -9.74
C SER A 233 -3.84 7.20 -8.89
N CYS A 234 -3.87 7.64 -7.63
CA CYS A 234 -2.91 7.21 -6.61
C CYS A 234 -3.13 5.72 -6.32
N HIS A 235 -2.05 4.94 -6.37
CA HIS A 235 -2.07 3.50 -6.13
C HIS A 235 -0.96 3.11 -5.16
N SER A 236 -1.26 2.20 -4.23
CA SER A 236 -0.29 1.74 -3.24
C SER A 236 -0.11 0.23 -3.30
N GLU A 237 1.15 -0.22 -3.25
CA GLU A 237 1.53 -1.63 -3.21
C GLU A 237 2.53 -1.88 -2.10
N THR A 238 2.35 -3.00 -1.39
CA THR A 238 3.23 -3.39 -0.31
C THR A 238 3.92 -4.71 -0.64
N ARG A 239 5.25 -4.70 -0.61
CA ARG A 239 6.08 -5.88 -0.87
C ARG A 239 7.29 -5.92 0.06
N THR A 240 7.88 -7.10 0.17
CA THR A 240 9.18 -7.28 0.84
C THR A 240 10.29 -7.23 -0.20
N VAL A 241 11.23 -6.32 -0.02
CA VAL A 241 12.37 -6.09 -0.92
C VAL A 241 13.65 -6.18 -0.11
N ASN A 242 14.50 -7.14 -0.41
CA ASN A 242 15.76 -7.38 0.31
C ASN A 242 15.58 -7.37 1.85
N GLY A 243 14.54 -8.09 2.33
CA GLY A 243 14.21 -8.19 3.77
C GLY A 243 13.55 -6.95 4.40
N ARG A 244 13.18 -5.94 3.60
CA ARG A 244 12.51 -4.71 4.06
C ARG A 244 11.08 -4.66 3.56
N ARG A 245 10.12 -4.47 4.45
CA ARG A 245 8.72 -4.29 4.05
C ARG A 245 8.50 -2.85 3.58
N LEU A 246 8.25 -2.68 2.29
CA LEU A 246 8.05 -1.38 1.65
C LEU A 246 6.61 -1.24 1.16
N THR A 247 5.96 -0.13 1.47
CA THR A 247 4.75 0.32 0.78
C THR A 247 5.14 1.45 -0.15
N LEU A 248 5.06 1.21 -1.46
CA LEU A 248 5.24 2.24 -2.47
C LEU A 248 3.89 2.84 -2.82
N ILE A 249 3.82 4.16 -2.86
CA ILE A 249 2.63 4.92 -3.19
C ILE A 249 2.93 5.72 -4.46
N ASP A 250 2.47 5.20 -5.61
CA ASP A 250 2.61 5.89 -6.89
C ASP A 250 1.53 6.96 -7.04
N THR A 251 1.93 8.17 -7.38
CA THR A 251 1.04 9.31 -7.48
C THR A 251 0.91 9.79 -8.92
N PRO A 252 -0.23 10.38 -9.30
CA PRO A 252 -0.32 11.15 -10.52
C PRO A 252 0.69 12.31 -10.52
N GLY A 253 0.91 12.94 -11.68
CA GLY A 253 1.84 14.05 -11.79
C GLY A 253 1.34 15.29 -11.05
N PHE A 254 1.61 15.41 -9.76
CA PHE A 254 1.20 16.56 -8.94
C PHE A 254 1.88 17.89 -9.37
N PHE A 255 2.95 17.81 -10.12
CA PHE A 255 3.69 18.97 -10.65
C PHE A 255 3.38 19.24 -12.13
N ASP A 256 2.32 18.66 -12.68
CA ASP A 256 1.87 18.93 -14.05
C ASP A 256 1.10 20.26 -14.10
N THR A 257 1.46 21.10 -15.06
CA THR A 257 0.80 22.40 -15.28
C THR A 257 -0.51 22.28 -16.08
N ASP A 258 -0.74 21.14 -16.72
CA ASP A 258 -1.82 20.95 -17.68
C ASP A 258 -3.04 20.23 -17.07
N ARG A 259 -2.98 19.85 -15.77
CA ARG A 259 -4.10 19.22 -15.05
C ARG A 259 -4.93 20.26 -14.31
N THR A 260 -6.24 20.02 -14.28
CA THR A 260 -7.17 20.88 -13.54
C THR A 260 -7.16 20.57 -12.04
N ASP A 261 -7.54 21.54 -11.23
CA ASP A 261 -7.75 21.35 -9.78
C ASP A 261 -8.77 20.24 -9.49
N GLU A 262 -9.78 20.10 -10.35
CA GLU A 262 -10.85 19.11 -10.21
C GLU A 262 -10.34 17.67 -10.40
N ASP A 263 -9.36 17.48 -11.29
CA ASP A 263 -8.74 16.18 -11.56
C ASP A 263 -7.76 15.74 -10.47
N LEU A 264 -7.05 16.71 -9.87
CA LEU A 264 -5.98 16.42 -8.91
C LEU A 264 -6.46 16.30 -7.47
N LYS A 265 -7.51 17.03 -7.07
CA LYS A 265 -8.04 17.02 -5.70
C LYS A 265 -8.35 15.62 -5.14
N PRO A 266 -9.11 14.76 -5.85
CA PRO A 266 -9.40 13.41 -5.37
C PRO A 266 -8.14 12.60 -5.12
N GLU A 267 -7.13 12.80 -5.97
CA GLU A 267 -5.88 12.04 -5.91
C GLU A 267 -4.95 12.52 -4.78
N VAL A 268 -4.95 13.82 -4.48
CA VAL A 268 -4.24 14.35 -3.30
C VAL A 268 -4.88 13.81 -2.02
N MET A 269 -6.22 13.74 -1.95
CA MET A 269 -6.92 13.14 -0.81
C MET A 269 -6.58 11.67 -0.64
N ARG A 270 -6.61 10.91 -1.72
CA ARG A 270 -6.22 9.49 -1.70
C ARG A 270 -4.76 9.34 -1.25
N CYS A 271 -3.86 10.17 -1.76
CA CYS A 271 -2.45 10.15 -1.35
C CYS A 271 -2.29 10.45 0.15
N LEU A 272 -3.00 11.43 0.70
CA LEU A 272 -3.00 11.75 2.14
C LEU A 272 -3.43 10.55 2.98
N THR A 273 -4.54 9.89 2.63
CA THR A 273 -5.05 8.73 3.35
C THR A 273 -4.16 7.50 3.19
N GLU A 274 -3.56 7.27 2.01
CA GLU A 274 -2.61 6.18 1.80
C GLU A 274 -1.31 6.38 2.59
N CYS A 275 -0.85 7.63 2.73
CA CYS A 275 0.37 7.97 3.45
C CYS A 275 0.21 7.99 4.97
N ALA A 276 -1.01 8.16 5.50
CA ALA A 276 -1.26 8.32 6.93
C ALA A 276 -0.68 7.14 7.76
N PRO A 277 -0.11 7.40 8.92
CA PRO A 277 0.08 8.68 9.63
C PRO A 277 1.22 9.58 9.07
N GLY A 278 1.91 9.15 8.01
CA GLY A 278 2.94 9.90 7.29
C GLY A 278 3.94 9.00 6.57
N PRO A 279 4.58 9.49 5.49
CA PRO A 279 5.58 8.74 4.76
C PRO A 279 6.94 8.74 5.50
N HIS A 280 7.70 7.66 5.32
CA HIS A 280 9.09 7.59 5.76
C HIS A 280 10.02 8.25 4.75
N VAL A 281 9.62 8.24 3.46
CA VAL A 281 10.41 8.79 2.35
C VAL A 281 9.51 9.47 1.34
N PHE A 282 9.86 10.67 0.94
CA PHE A 282 9.40 11.31 -0.30
C PHE A 282 10.41 11.02 -1.40
N LEU A 283 10.04 10.21 -2.38
CA LEU A 283 10.87 9.86 -3.51
C LEU A 283 10.59 10.81 -4.68
N ILE A 284 11.44 11.82 -4.85
CA ILE A 284 11.30 12.82 -5.90
C ILE A 284 11.94 12.27 -7.17
N VAL A 285 11.10 11.97 -8.16
CA VAL A 285 11.53 11.37 -9.43
C VAL A 285 11.75 12.45 -10.49
N LEU A 286 12.96 12.51 -11.01
CA LEU A 286 13.40 13.41 -12.09
C LEU A 286 13.98 12.58 -13.25
N LYS A 287 14.21 13.19 -14.42
CA LYS A 287 14.90 12.55 -15.55
C LYS A 287 16.34 12.98 -15.65
N VAL A 288 17.21 12.06 -16.07
CA VAL A 288 18.50 12.43 -16.64
C VAL A 288 18.25 12.99 -18.03
N ASP A 289 18.18 14.28 -18.15
CA ASP A 289 17.95 15.00 -19.40
C ASP A 289 18.55 16.41 -19.32
N LYS A 290 18.57 17.14 -20.44
CA LYS A 290 18.97 18.55 -20.44
C LYS A 290 18.06 19.34 -19.50
N PHE A 291 18.66 20.08 -18.58
CA PHE A 291 17.91 20.87 -17.60
C PHE A 291 17.33 22.11 -18.28
N THR A 292 16.12 21.99 -18.80
CA THR A 292 15.38 23.04 -19.50
C THR A 292 14.57 23.92 -18.53
N LYS A 293 13.87 24.92 -19.08
CA LYS A 293 12.97 25.77 -18.30
C LYS A 293 11.86 24.95 -17.61
N HIS A 294 11.42 23.84 -18.22
CA HIS A 294 10.39 22.99 -17.65
C HIS A 294 10.88 22.23 -16.41
N GLU A 295 12.08 21.64 -16.46
CA GLU A 295 12.69 20.98 -15.29
C GLU A 295 12.97 22.00 -14.19
N GLN A 296 13.38 23.21 -14.56
CA GLN A 296 13.56 24.30 -13.60
C GLN A 296 12.24 24.68 -12.90
N GLN A 297 11.11 24.70 -13.61
CA GLN A 297 9.79 24.93 -13.03
C GLN A 297 9.42 23.83 -12.01
N VAL A 298 9.65 22.56 -12.36
CA VAL A 298 9.40 21.44 -11.42
C VAL A 298 10.22 21.59 -10.15
N VAL A 299 11.52 21.91 -10.27
CA VAL A 299 12.39 22.15 -9.10
C VAL A 299 11.89 23.35 -8.27
N THR A 300 11.43 24.40 -8.94
CA THR A 300 10.86 25.58 -8.27
C THR A 300 9.58 25.21 -7.52
N GLN A 301 8.66 24.49 -8.16
CA GLN A 301 7.42 24.02 -7.52
C GLN A 301 7.68 23.10 -6.32
N ILE A 302 8.66 22.18 -6.39
CA ILE A 302 9.05 21.36 -5.26
C ILE A 302 9.49 22.25 -4.08
N ARG A 303 10.34 23.25 -4.35
CA ARG A 303 10.83 24.18 -3.31
C ARG A 303 9.72 25.07 -2.73
N GLU A 304 8.70 25.39 -3.50
CA GLU A 304 7.56 26.22 -3.07
C GLU A 304 6.54 25.45 -2.24
N HIS A 305 6.35 24.16 -2.52
CA HIS A 305 5.33 23.35 -1.88
C HIS A 305 5.86 22.54 -0.68
N PHE A 306 7.17 22.24 -0.63
CA PHE A 306 7.73 21.46 0.47
C PHE A 306 8.24 22.37 1.60
N SER A 307 7.93 22.01 2.83
CA SER A 307 8.62 22.56 4.00
C SER A 307 10.06 22.02 4.07
N ASP A 308 10.94 22.76 4.75
CA ASP A 308 12.31 22.29 5.02
C ASP A 308 12.31 20.96 5.80
N ASP A 309 11.30 20.74 6.64
CA ASP A 309 11.16 19.50 7.40
C ASP A 309 10.77 18.32 6.50
N ALA A 310 9.88 18.50 5.53
CA ALA A 310 9.54 17.46 4.56
C ALA A 310 10.73 17.08 3.68
N LEU A 311 11.55 18.05 3.28
CA LEU A 311 12.76 17.79 2.46
C LEU A 311 13.82 16.97 3.22
N LYS A 312 13.84 16.98 4.55
CA LYS A 312 14.70 16.09 5.35
C LYS A 312 14.35 14.61 5.19
N TYR A 313 13.14 14.28 4.73
CA TYR A 313 12.67 12.94 4.42
C TYR A 313 12.66 12.66 2.91
N ALA A 314 13.23 13.54 2.09
CA ALA A 314 13.26 13.39 0.65
C ALA A 314 14.53 12.69 0.15
N VAL A 315 14.37 11.86 -0.87
CA VAL A 315 15.44 11.26 -1.68
C VAL A 315 15.14 11.57 -3.14
N ILE A 316 16.13 12.01 -3.90
CA ILE A 316 15.96 12.27 -5.33
C ILE A 316 16.37 11.04 -6.12
N VAL A 317 15.51 10.60 -7.03
CA VAL A 317 15.79 9.50 -7.95
C VAL A 317 15.72 10.02 -9.39
N PHE A 318 16.77 9.77 -10.13
CA PHE A 318 16.83 10.04 -11.55
C PHE A 318 16.48 8.81 -12.35
N THR A 319 15.63 8.96 -13.34
CA THR A 319 15.33 7.92 -14.34
C THR A 319 16.16 8.13 -15.61
N HIS A 320 16.13 7.14 -16.51
CA HIS A 320 16.87 7.19 -17.79
C HIS A 320 18.39 7.27 -17.56
N GLY A 321 18.92 6.50 -16.62
CA GLY A 321 20.35 6.45 -16.31
C GLY A 321 21.26 6.13 -17.49
N GLY A 322 20.74 5.43 -18.51
CA GLY A 322 21.45 5.17 -19.75
C GLY A 322 21.82 6.44 -20.55
N GLN A 323 21.21 7.59 -20.23
CA GLN A 323 21.53 8.89 -20.85
C GLN A 323 22.73 9.58 -20.17
N LEU A 324 23.20 9.09 -19.01
CA LEU A 324 24.43 9.59 -18.41
C LEU A 324 25.63 9.32 -19.34
N PRO A 325 26.52 10.30 -19.55
CA PRO A 325 27.78 10.08 -20.24
C PRO A 325 28.56 8.90 -19.65
N GLU A 326 29.31 8.19 -20.48
CA GLU A 326 30.10 7.04 -20.05
C GLU A 326 31.08 7.42 -18.92
N GLY A 327 31.11 6.62 -17.86
CA GLY A 327 31.93 6.87 -16.67
C GLY A 327 31.44 7.97 -15.73
N MET A 328 30.40 8.73 -16.09
CA MET A 328 29.84 9.78 -15.22
C MET A 328 28.87 9.21 -14.20
N LYS A 329 29.01 9.61 -12.94
CA LYS A 329 28.07 9.33 -11.86
C LYS A 329 26.99 10.40 -11.77
N ILE A 330 25.87 10.07 -11.12
CA ILE A 330 24.72 10.98 -11.00
C ILE A 330 25.07 12.23 -10.20
N GLU A 331 25.93 12.12 -9.21
CA GLU A 331 26.40 13.24 -8.39
C GLU A 331 27.15 14.28 -9.23
N GLU A 332 28.00 13.82 -10.17
CA GLU A 332 28.73 14.68 -11.11
C GLU A 332 27.78 15.40 -12.07
N PHE A 333 26.76 14.69 -12.56
CA PHE A 333 25.70 15.27 -13.39
C PHE A 333 24.95 16.38 -12.64
N VAL A 334 24.56 16.11 -11.39
CA VAL A 334 23.87 17.08 -10.50
C VAL A 334 24.72 18.33 -10.29
N HIS A 335 26.04 18.18 -10.08
CA HIS A 335 26.94 19.32 -9.84
C HIS A 335 27.07 20.27 -11.02
N GLN A 336 26.76 19.85 -12.24
CA GLN A 336 26.78 20.70 -13.43
C GLN A 336 25.68 21.76 -13.44
N ASN A 337 24.64 21.61 -12.60
CA ASN A 337 23.53 22.57 -12.51
C ASN A 337 23.33 23.07 -11.07
N LYS A 338 23.48 24.38 -10.86
CA LYS A 338 23.38 25.00 -9.53
C LYS A 338 22.02 24.78 -8.86
N ASN A 339 20.90 24.87 -9.60
CA ASN A 339 19.56 24.71 -9.04
C ASN A 339 19.31 23.27 -8.62
N LEU A 340 19.72 22.31 -9.43
CA LEU A 340 19.63 20.88 -9.16
C LEU A 340 20.52 20.49 -7.98
N SER A 341 21.76 21.00 -7.95
CA SER A 341 22.69 20.80 -6.84
C SER A 341 22.14 21.34 -5.51
N ASN A 342 21.49 22.52 -5.54
CA ASN A 342 20.85 23.08 -4.36
C ASN A 342 19.67 22.22 -3.88
N LEU A 343 18.81 21.73 -4.78
CA LEU A 343 17.71 20.84 -4.40
C LEU A 343 18.23 19.56 -3.75
N VAL A 344 19.23 18.90 -4.36
CA VAL A 344 19.84 17.67 -3.82
C VAL A 344 20.45 17.94 -2.42
N LYS A 345 21.11 19.08 -2.23
CA LYS A 345 21.63 19.49 -0.92
C LYS A 345 20.52 19.65 0.13
N MET A 346 19.39 20.27 -0.22
CA MET A 346 18.23 20.40 0.69
C MET A 346 17.66 19.03 1.07
N CYS A 347 17.76 18.04 0.20
CA CYS A 347 17.41 16.65 0.48
C CYS A 347 18.54 15.86 1.15
N GLY A 348 19.50 16.52 1.82
CA GLY A 348 20.61 15.87 2.54
C GLY A 348 21.61 15.17 1.62
N SER A 349 21.79 15.66 0.38
CA SER A 349 22.66 15.11 -0.66
C SER A 349 22.32 13.66 -1.06
N ARG A 350 21.08 13.23 -0.86
CA ARG A 350 20.60 11.88 -1.21
C ARG A 350 20.07 11.86 -2.63
N CYS A 351 20.82 11.22 -3.52
CA CYS A 351 20.38 11.02 -4.92
C CYS A 351 20.83 9.65 -5.44
N HIS A 352 20.00 9.04 -6.28
CA HIS A 352 20.22 7.75 -6.94
C HIS A 352 19.74 7.82 -8.38
N VAL A 353 20.09 6.83 -9.19
CA VAL A 353 19.70 6.75 -10.60
C VAL A 353 19.31 5.33 -10.98
N PHE A 354 18.22 5.19 -11.74
CA PHE A 354 17.75 3.93 -12.30
C PHE A 354 17.57 4.02 -13.81
N ASP A 355 17.65 2.88 -14.47
CA ASP A 355 17.25 2.76 -15.89
C ASP A 355 16.50 1.45 -16.13
N SER A 356 15.19 1.52 -16.25
CA SER A 356 14.32 0.36 -16.46
C SER A 356 14.53 -0.37 -17.79
N LYS A 357 15.19 0.26 -18.77
CA LYS A 357 15.40 -0.31 -20.11
C LYS A 357 16.78 -0.92 -20.31
N HIS A 358 17.83 -0.29 -19.77
CA HIS A 358 19.19 -0.59 -20.16
C HIS A 358 20.04 -1.21 -19.05
N TRP A 359 19.59 -1.18 -17.79
CA TRP A 359 20.39 -1.61 -16.62
C TRP A 359 19.90 -2.89 -15.95
N ASN A 360 19.08 -3.70 -16.64
CA ASN A 360 18.50 -4.96 -16.14
C ASN A 360 19.32 -6.23 -16.51
N GLY A 361 20.57 -6.11 -16.98
CA GLY A 361 21.41 -7.24 -17.37
C GLY A 361 22.79 -7.21 -16.73
N GLU A 362 23.51 -8.32 -16.80
CA GLU A 362 24.94 -8.37 -16.42
C GLU A 362 25.76 -7.43 -17.30
N LYS A 363 26.31 -6.39 -16.71
CA LYS A 363 27.20 -5.42 -17.38
C LYS A 363 28.54 -5.35 -16.67
N GLN A 364 29.58 -4.98 -17.43
CA GLN A 364 30.93 -4.75 -16.88
C GLN A 364 30.98 -3.57 -15.90
N ASP A 365 30.10 -2.58 -16.06
CA ASP A 365 30.01 -1.43 -15.16
C ASP A 365 28.97 -1.71 -14.05
N VAL A 366 29.46 -2.04 -12.87
CA VAL A 366 28.65 -2.34 -11.67
C VAL A 366 27.77 -1.14 -11.28
N TYR A 367 28.23 0.10 -11.44
CA TYR A 367 27.46 1.31 -11.13
C TYR A 367 26.19 1.40 -11.98
N ARG A 368 26.25 0.97 -13.25
CA ARG A 368 25.15 0.98 -14.23
C ARG A 368 24.30 -0.28 -14.16
N SER A 369 24.01 -0.74 -12.95
CA SER A 369 23.15 -1.87 -12.65
C SER A 369 22.02 -1.42 -11.71
N ASN A 370 20.78 -1.76 -12.06
CA ASN A 370 19.63 -1.47 -11.19
C ASN A 370 19.74 -2.21 -9.85
N GLN A 371 20.34 -3.40 -9.82
CA GLN A 371 20.57 -4.14 -8.59
C GLN A 371 21.53 -3.39 -7.65
N PHE A 372 22.64 -2.87 -8.18
CA PHE A 372 23.57 -2.05 -7.39
C PHE A 372 22.90 -0.77 -6.88
N GLN A 373 22.18 -0.05 -7.75
CA GLN A 373 21.50 1.17 -7.39
C GLN A 373 20.39 0.94 -6.37
N LEU A 374 19.66 -0.18 -6.47
CA LEU A 374 18.64 -0.57 -5.52
C LEU A 374 19.22 -0.80 -4.13
N GLU A 375 20.33 -1.55 -4.03
CA GLU A 375 20.95 -1.78 -2.73
C GLU A 375 21.47 -0.48 -2.11
N ALA A 376 22.14 0.38 -2.89
CA ALA A 376 22.60 1.69 -2.43
C ALA A 376 21.42 2.59 -2.00
N PHE A 377 20.31 2.55 -2.72
CA PHE A 377 19.07 3.26 -2.40
C PHE A 377 18.46 2.77 -1.08
N LEU A 378 18.33 1.46 -0.90
CA LEU A 378 17.80 0.87 0.32
C LEU A 378 18.67 1.19 1.54
N GLN A 379 20.00 1.15 1.41
CA GLN A 379 20.92 1.57 2.47
C GLN A 379 20.77 3.05 2.82
N THR A 380 20.55 3.91 1.81
CA THR A 380 20.28 5.34 2.04
C THR A 380 19.00 5.56 2.83
N ILE A 381 17.94 4.81 2.53
CA ILE A 381 16.68 4.85 3.26
C ILE A 381 16.86 4.36 4.69
N ASP A 382 17.52 3.23 4.88
CA ASP A 382 17.76 2.67 6.22
C ASP A 382 18.51 3.66 7.11
N LYS A 383 19.63 4.21 6.60
CA LYS A 383 20.40 5.22 7.28
C LYS A 383 19.58 6.46 7.63
N MET A 384 18.78 6.96 6.69
CA MET A 384 17.92 8.11 6.92
C MET A 384 16.88 7.85 8.01
N ILE A 385 16.25 6.67 8.01
CA ILE A 385 15.27 6.27 9.02
C ILE A 385 15.95 6.06 10.38
N GLU A 386 17.14 5.47 10.42
CA GLU A 386 17.93 5.27 11.63
C GLU A 386 18.34 6.63 12.25
N GLU A 387 18.84 7.58 11.46
CA GLU A 387 19.14 8.95 11.87
C GLU A 387 17.92 9.69 12.44
N LYS A 388 16.73 9.27 12.07
CA LYS A 388 15.45 9.78 12.56
C LYS A 388 14.83 8.90 13.67
N HIS A 389 15.58 7.97 14.24
CA HIS A 389 15.12 7.05 15.30
C HIS A 389 13.86 6.26 14.93
N GLY A 390 13.76 5.81 13.67
CA GLY A 390 12.61 5.08 13.15
C GLY A 390 11.38 5.93 12.83
N SER A 391 11.45 7.26 13.00
CA SER A 391 10.31 8.14 12.78
C SER A 391 10.04 8.39 11.29
N TYR A 392 8.80 8.74 11.00
CA TYR A 392 8.33 9.15 9.68
C TYR A 392 8.00 10.66 9.68
N TYR A 393 7.92 11.24 8.50
CA TYR A 393 7.40 12.60 8.35
C TYR A 393 5.92 12.63 8.72
N THR A 394 5.52 13.59 9.54
CA THR A 394 4.10 13.84 9.86
C THR A 394 3.86 15.32 10.10
N ASN A 395 2.59 15.71 10.07
CA ASN A 395 2.10 17.02 10.48
C ASN A 395 0.66 16.89 10.98
N ASP A 396 0.10 17.98 11.50
CA ASP A 396 -1.23 17.96 12.12
C ASP A 396 -2.35 17.47 11.18
N VAL A 397 -2.22 17.69 9.85
CA VAL A 397 -3.20 17.19 8.88
C VAL A 397 -3.10 15.68 8.76
N LEU A 398 -1.90 15.13 8.59
CA LEU A 398 -1.67 13.69 8.50
C LEU A 398 -2.07 12.95 9.79
N GLN A 399 -1.79 13.56 10.95
CA GLN A 399 -2.23 13.02 12.23
C GLN A 399 -3.75 12.99 12.34
N HIS A 400 -4.42 14.07 11.95
CA HIS A 400 -5.88 14.11 11.96
C HIS A 400 -6.51 13.12 10.97
N VAL A 401 -5.90 12.93 9.80
CA VAL A 401 -6.30 11.87 8.85
C VAL A 401 -6.19 10.49 9.50
N GLU A 402 -5.09 10.20 10.19
CA GLU A 402 -4.90 8.93 10.89
C GLU A 402 -5.90 8.72 12.03
N GLU A 403 -6.16 9.77 12.85
CA GLU A 403 -7.18 9.72 13.89
C GLU A 403 -8.56 9.34 13.32
N LYS A 404 -8.92 9.92 12.16
CA LYS A 404 -10.18 9.59 11.48
C LYS A 404 -10.20 8.19 10.90
N ILE A 405 -9.08 7.71 10.36
CA ILE A 405 -8.98 6.33 9.89
C ILE A 405 -9.19 5.36 11.07
N GLN A 406 -8.52 5.58 12.21
CA GLN A 406 -8.67 4.74 13.39
C GLN A 406 -10.09 4.78 13.99
N GLU A 407 -10.75 5.93 13.94
CA GLU A 407 -12.16 6.06 14.34
C GLU A 407 -13.06 5.20 13.44
N GLN A 408 -12.85 5.24 12.12
CA GLN A 408 -13.60 4.42 11.17
C GLN A 408 -13.26 2.93 11.27
N GLU A 409 -11.99 2.58 11.50
CA GLU A 409 -11.59 1.18 11.75
C GLU A 409 -12.38 0.57 12.92
N LYS A 410 -12.52 1.29 14.04
CA LYS A 410 -13.30 0.84 15.19
C LYS A 410 -14.79 0.66 14.85
N GLN A 411 -15.39 1.61 14.12
CA GLN A 411 -16.79 1.51 13.70
C GLN A 411 -17.04 0.31 12.77
N ILE A 412 -16.11 0.05 11.84
CA ILE A 412 -16.20 -1.11 10.95
C ILE A 412 -16.03 -2.41 11.75
N GLN A 413 -15.12 -2.48 12.72
CA GLN A 413 -14.93 -3.63 13.59
C GLN A 413 -16.18 -3.96 14.43
N GLU A 414 -16.86 -2.93 14.97
CA GLU A 414 -18.08 -3.12 15.76
C GLU A 414 -19.24 -3.72 14.95
N VAL A 415 -19.26 -3.48 13.62
CA VAL A 415 -20.34 -3.94 12.73
C VAL A 415 -19.97 -5.24 12.00
N SER A 416 -18.67 -5.52 11.85
CA SER A 416 -18.15 -6.63 11.03
C SER A 416 -17.18 -7.50 11.82
N GLU A 417 -17.69 -8.51 12.49
CA GLU A 417 -16.89 -9.44 13.33
C GLU A 417 -15.87 -10.29 12.53
N TYR A 418 -15.89 -10.28 11.19
CA TYR A 418 -15.15 -11.22 10.35
C TYR A 418 -14.22 -10.60 9.28
N LEU A 419 -14.04 -9.28 9.27
CA LEU A 419 -13.17 -8.65 8.27
C LEU A 419 -11.70 -8.64 8.73
N PRO A 420 -10.74 -9.00 7.85
CA PRO A 420 -9.31 -8.91 8.16
C PRO A 420 -8.89 -7.46 8.49
N PRO A 421 -7.95 -7.21 9.41
CA PRO A 421 -7.51 -5.85 9.77
C PRO A 421 -7.05 -5.01 8.58
N GLN A 422 -6.42 -5.63 7.58
CA GLN A 422 -5.99 -4.94 6.36
C GLN A 422 -7.18 -4.45 5.52
N GLU A 423 -8.24 -5.25 5.42
CA GLU A 423 -9.46 -4.86 4.69
C GLU A 423 -10.24 -3.79 5.45
N ILE A 424 -10.32 -3.89 6.77
CA ILE A 424 -10.90 -2.86 7.64
C ILE A 424 -10.19 -1.52 7.41
N ARG A 425 -8.85 -1.53 7.45
CA ARG A 425 -8.04 -0.32 7.20
C ARG A 425 -8.24 0.23 5.80
N LYS A 426 -8.33 -0.62 4.79
CA LYS A 426 -8.58 -0.22 3.40
C LYS A 426 -9.94 0.45 3.24
N GLN A 427 -10.99 -0.12 3.83
CA GLN A 427 -12.33 0.46 3.81
C GLN A 427 -12.39 1.78 4.61
N ALA A 428 -11.76 1.85 5.78
CA ALA A 428 -11.64 3.06 6.57
C ALA A 428 -10.94 4.18 5.81
N LYS A 429 -9.81 3.89 5.14
CA LYS A 429 -9.11 4.85 4.27
C LYS A 429 -9.99 5.36 3.13
N SER A 430 -10.74 4.47 2.47
CA SER A 430 -11.65 4.85 1.40
C SER A 430 -12.76 5.78 1.89
N PHE A 431 -13.35 5.46 3.05
CA PHE A 431 -14.38 6.28 3.67
C PHE A 431 -13.87 7.67 4.03
N VAL A 432 -12.73 7.75 4.73
CA VAL A 432 -12.10 9.02 5.14
C VAL A 432 -11.69 9.86 3.92
N SER A 433 -11.19 9.23 2.86
CA SER A 433 -10.86 9.93 1.60
C SER A 433 -12.08 10.60 0.98
N GLU A 434 -13.23 9.93 0.95
CA GLU A 434 -14.48 10.51 0.45
C GLU A 434 -15.01 11.63 1.36
N GLU A 435 -14.97 11.45 2.67
CA GLU A 435 -15.39 12.47 3.64
C GLU A 435 -14.57 13.76 3.45
N PHE A 436 -13.25 13.65 3.41
CA PHE A 436 -12.37 14.81 3.21
C PHE A 436 -12.51 15.44 1.82
N ARG A 437 -12.83 14.66 0.79
CA ARG A 437 -13.13 15.19 -0.54
C ARG A 437 -14.32 16.14 -0.51
N ILE A 438 -15.34 15.83 0.28
CA ILE A 438 -16.50 16.69 0.48
C ILE A 438 -16.13 17.92 1.31
N GLN A 439 -15.48 17.72 2.45
CA GLN A 439 -15.11 18.81 3.37
C GLN A 439 -14.14 19.82 2.74
N LEU A 440 -13.20 19.36 1.93
CA LEU A 440 -12.18 20.19 1.29
C LEU A 440 -12.53 20.62 -0.15
N ALA A 441 -13.78 20.44 -0.59
CA ALA A 441 -14.21 20.82 -1.93
C ALA A 441 -13.90 22.28 -2.30
N GLY A 442 -13.94 23.20 -1.31
CA GLY A 442 -13.62 24.62 -1.47
C GLY A 442 -12.12 24.99 -1.37
N ILE A 443 -11.23 24.04 -1.05
CA ILE A 443 -9.78 24.28 -0.93
C ILE A 443 -9.11 23.97 -2.27
N THR A 444 -8.13 24.79 -2.68
CA THR A 444 -7.37 24.55 -3.92
C THR A 444 -6.40 23.38 -3.76
N THR A 445 -6.10 22.70 -4.86
CA THR A 445 -5.13 21.58 -4.88
C THR A 445 -3.76 22.01 -4.38
N GLY A 446 -3.29 23.20 -4.76
CA GLY A 446 -2.02 23.75 -4.27
C GLY A 446 -1.99 23.95 -2.75
N ALA A 447 -3.11 24.38 -2.13
CA ALA A 447 -3.20 24.51 -0.68
C ALA A 447 -3.18 23.13 0.02
N MET A 448 -3.84 22.13 -0.55
CA MET A 448 -3.80 20.76 -0.02
C MET A 448 -2.42 20.12 -0.15
N LEU A 449 -1.75 20.29 -1.28
CA LEU A 449 -0.37 19.82 -1.48
C LEU A 449 0.59 20.51 -0.52
N GLY A 450 0.51 21.84 -0.37
CA GLY A 450 1.34 22.57 0.57
C GLY A 450 1.07 22.15 2.03
N ALA A 451 -0.18 21.86 2.40
CA ALA A 451 -0.51 21.30 3.70
C ALA A 451 0.05 19.87 3.86
N PHE A 452 -0.04 19.03 2.85
CA PHE A 452 0.55 17.68 2.85
C PHE A 452 2.07 17.73 3.06
N PHE A 453 2.75 18.65 2.39
CA PHE A 453 4.20 18.81 2.50
C PHE A 453 4.64 19.76 3.64
N GLY A 454 3.72 20.18 4.52
CA GLY A 454 4.02 20.84 5.78
C GLY A 454 4.27 22.34 5.73
N VAL A 455 3.75 23.04 4.73
CA VAL A 455 3.74 24.52 4.74
C VAL A 455 2.82 25.00 5.86
N ALA A 456 3.39 25.53 6.93
CA ALA A 456 2.71 25.77 8.21
C ALA A 456 1.39 26.55 8.10
N THR A 457 1.36 27.59 7.26
CA THR A 457 0.13 28.39 7.04
C THR A 457 -0.97 27.59 6.34
N LEU A 458 -0.60 26.68 5.45
CA LEU A 458 -1.55 25.85 4.71
C LEU A 458 -2.02 24.67 5.55
N VAL A 459 -1.15 24.08 6.39
CA VAL A 459 -1.51 23.08 7.41
C VAL A 459 -2.58 23.65 8.33
N GLU A 460 -2.38 24.86 8.86
CA GLU A 460 -3.35 25.53 9.74
C GLU A 460 -4.71 25.74 9.06
N VAL A 461 -4.70 26.15 7.79
CA VAL A 461 -5.94 26.40 7.02
C VAL A 461 -6.69 25.10 6.79
N VAL A 462 -6.04 24.09 6.24
CA VAL A 462 -6.65 22.80 5.92
C VAL A 462 -7.17 22.13 7.19
N LEU A 463 -6.40 22.16 8.27
CA LEU A 463 -6.78 21.57 9.56
C LEU A 463 -8.03 22.24 10.16
N LYS A 464 -8.12 23.58 10.07
CA LYS A 464 -9.30 24.31 10.55
C LYS A 464 -10.55 23.96 9.75
N VAL A 465 -10.42 23.81 8.44
CA VAL A 465 -11.54 23.42 7.57
C VAL A 465 -12.02 22.01 7.89
N VAL A 466 -11.09 21.07 8.06
CA VAL A 466 -11.43 19.67 8.36
C VAL A 466 -12.04 19.52 9.75
N LYS A 467 -11.50 20.22 10.77
CA LYS A 467 -12.04 20.16 12.14
C LYS A 467 -13.36 20.90 12.32
N ASN A 468 -13.57 22.00 11.60
CA ASN A 468 -14.77 22.84 11.74
C ASN A 468 -15.30 23.30 10.37
N PRO A 469 -15.95 22.43 9.59
CA PRO A 469 -16.47 22.78 8.27
C PRO A 469 -17.47 23.94 8.26
N ALA A 470 -18.11 24.21 9.41
CA ALA A 470 -19.09 25.29 9.56
C ALA A 470 -18.52 26.71 9.66
N ASP A 471 -17.23 26.87 10.03
CA ASP A 471 -16.61 28.16 10.35
C ASP A 471 -15.63 28.70 9.28
N ILE A 472 -15.63 28.10 8.07
CA ILE A 472 -14.73 28.44 6.94
C ILE A 472 -14.74 29.94 6.62
N THR A 473 -15.90 30.59 6.67
CA THR A 473 -16.09 32.01 6.36
C THR A 473 -15.27 32.94 7.27
N LYS A 474 -15.14 32.61 8.54
CA LYS A 474 -14.35 33.44 9.50
C LYS A 474 -12.85 33.29 9.30
N HIS A 475 -12.40 32.10 8.99
CA HIS A 475 -10.96 31.77 8.95
C HIS A 475 -10.29 32.25 7.66
N VAL A 476 -10.99 32.18 6.53
CA VAL A 476 -10.51 32.74 5.24
C VAL A 476 -10.41 34.27 5.31
N ARG A 477 -11.31 34.97 6.00
CA ARG A 477 -11.21 36.41 6.23
C ARG A 477 -9.97 36.81 7.05
N THR A 478 -9.55 35.97 8.00
CA THR A 478 -8.36 36.23 8.83
C THR A 478 -7.06 36.12 8.04
N LEU A 479 -7.00 35.24 7.04
CA LEU A 479 -5.84 35.08 6.14
C LEU A 479 -5.74 36.24 5.16
N THR A 480 -6.85 36.70 4.59
CA THR A 480 -6.88 37.85 3.67
C THR A 480 -6.53 39.16 4.40
N SER A 481 -6.79 39.28 5.69
CA SER A 481 -6.40 40.46 6.49
C SER A 481 -4.91 40.52 6.81
N LYS A 482 -4.18 39.39 6.80
CA LYS A 482 -2.71 39.32 7.00
C LYS A 482 -1.92 39.42 5.70
N ALA A 483 -2.52 39.27 4.55
CA ALA A 483 -1.89 39.36 3.23
C ALA A 483 -1.19 40.69 2.90
N PRO A 484 -1.67 41.88 3.34
CA PRO A 484 -0.99 43.15 3.06
C PRO A 484 0.38 43.27 3.70
N ALA A 485 0.59 42.65 4.86
CA ALA A 485 1.89 42.69 5.56
C ALA A 485 2.99 41.86 4.88
N VAL A 486 2.60 40.80 4.20
CA VAL A 486 3.49 39.93 3.42
C VAL A 486 3.88 40.60 2.08
N ALA A 487 2.93 41.30 1.44
CA ALA A 487 3.19 42.06 0.21
C ALA A 487 4.11 43.27 0.44
N ALA A 488 4.07 43.91 1.62
CA ALA A 488 4.96 45.02 2.00
C ALA A 488 6.41 44.55 2.27
N ALA A 489 6.63 43.35 2.78
CA ALA A 489 7.94 42.76 2.98
C ALA A 489 8.63 42.37 1.66
N ALA A 490 7.85 41.94 0.65
CA ALA A 490 8.33 41.62 -0.69
C ALA A 490 8.85 42.83 -1.48
N ALA A 491 8.33 44.03 -1.21
CA ALA A 491 8.74 45.28 -1.86
C ALA A 491 10.09 45.82 -1.30
N ALA A 492 10.62 45.27 -0.21
CA ALA A 492 11.81 45.77 0.47
C ALA A 492 13.17 45.13 0.05
N GLY A 493 13.19 44.22 -0.94
CA GLY A 493 14.38 43.83 -1.74
C GLY A 493 15.49 43.06 -1.03
N THR A 494 15.21 42.31 0.03
CA THR A 494 16.18 41.43 0.69
C THR A 494 16.06 39.98 0.20
N GLU A 495 17.19 39.20 0.20
CA GLU A 495 17.20 37.79 -0.25
C GLU A 495 16.20 36.90 0.49
N VAL A 496 15.81 37.27 1.72
CA VAL A 496 14.73 36.66 2.50
C VAL A 496 13.35 36.96 1.85
N ALA A 497 13.25 38.06 1.06
CA ALA A 497 12.04 38.42 0.33
C ALA A 497 11.76 37.50 -0.88
N ALA A 498 12.76 36.83 -1.45
CA ALA A 498 12.55 35.92 -2.59
C ALA A 498 11.81 34.63 -2.17
N VAL A 499 12.09 34.13 -0.95
CA VAL A 499 11.32 33.02 -0.36
C VAL A 499 9.93 33.50 0.07
N ALA A 500 9.83 34.71 0.59
CA ALA A 500 8.54 35.34 0.93
C ALA A 500 7.72 35.73 -0.31
N VAL A 501 8.37 36.06 -1.44
CA VAL A 501 7.67 36.32 -2.73
C VAL A 501 7.22 35.03 -3.41
N GLY A 502 7.94 33.93 -3.27
CA GLY A 502 7.46 32.61 -3.70
C GLY A 502 6.20 32.22 -2.94
N VAL A 503 6.21 32.34 -1.61
CA VAL A 503 5.05 32.15 -0.74
C VAL A 503 3.98 33.23 -1.00
N ALA A 504 4.37 34.49 -1.24
CA ALA A 504 3.45 35.58 -1.59
C ALA A 504 2.96 35.50 -3.03
N ALA A 505 3.70 34.98 -4.00
CA ALA A 505 3.20 34.72 -5.36
C ALA A 505 2.28 33.48 -5.38
N GLY A 506 2.55 32.44 -4.60
CA GLY A 506 1.61 31.36 -4.33
C GLY A 506 0.36 31.86 -3.58
N VAL A 507 0.53 32.78 -2.61
CA VAL A 507 -0.57 33.42 -1.87
C VAL A 507 -1.18 34.60 -2.68
N THR A 508 -0.48 35.28 -3.56
CA THR A 508 -1.05 36.36 -4.41
C THR A 508 -1.65 35.84 -5.70
N THR A 509 -1.19 34.76 -6.30
CA THR A 509 -2.00 33.98 -7.25
C THR A 509 -3.19 33.33 -6.56
N LEU A 510 -3.05 32.90 -5.33
CA LEU A 510 -4.19 32.54 -4.48
C LEU A 510 -5.11 33.75 -4.22
N THR A 511 -4.63 34.94 -3.93
CA THR A 511 -5.49 36.12 -3.66
C THR A 511 -6.09 36.74 -4.92
N VAL A 512 -5.51 36.69 -6.08
CA VAL A 512 -6.11 37.18 -7.34
C VAL A 512 -7.05 36.13 -7.95
N ALA A 513 -6.70 34.86 -7.91
CA ALA A 513 -7.63 33.76 -8.22
C ALA A 513 -8.71 33.57 -7.15
N THR A 514 -8.46 33.92 -5.87
CA THR A 514 -9.36 33.74 -4.76
C THR A 514 -10.26 34.94 -4.44
N ALA A 515 -10.12 36.12 -5.05
CA ALA A 515 -11.24 37.09 -4.98
C ALA A 515 -12.50 36.55 -5.69
N GLY A 516 -12.33 35.74 -6.74
CA GLY A 516 -13.39 34.90 -7.32
C GLY A 516 -13.54 33.53 -6.64
N GLY A 517 -12.42 32.84 -6.31
CA GLY A 517 -12.39 31.51 -5.77
C GLY A 517 -12.75 31.41 -4.28
N ILE A 518 -12.46 32.43 -3.47
CA ILE A 518 -12.88 32.49 -2.06
C ILE A 518 -14.39 32.71 -1.95
N ARG A 519 -14.99 33.59 -2.77
CA ARG A 519 -16.42 33.71 -2.84
C ARG A 519 -17.09 32.43 -3.32
N GLY A 520 -16.53 31.77 -4.32
CA GLY A 520 -16.99 30.46 -4.81
C GLY A 520 -16.84 29.34 -3.78
N GLY A 521 -15.71 29.28 -3.07
CA GLY A 521 -15.45 28.28 -2.03
C GLY A 521 -16.35 28.42 -0.80
N ILE A 522 -16.65 29.66 -0.38
CA ILE A 522 -17.58 29.93 0.72
C ILE A 522 -19.00 29.50 0.35
N ILE A 523 -19.44 29.85 -0.86
CA ILE A 523 -20.77 29.52 -1.38
C ILE A 523 -20.89 28.00 -1.54
N GLY A 524 -19.80 27.35 -2.02
CA GLY A 524 -19.72 25.91 -2.21
C GLY A 524 -19.82 25.13 -0.90
N CYS A 525 -19.15 25.60 0.15
CA CYS A 525 -19.18 24.97 1.46
C CYS A 525 -20.52 25.14 2.19
N GLU A 526 -21.22 26.26 2.01
CA GLU A 526 -22.57 26.42 2.53
C GLU A 526 -23.60 25.56 1.78
N ALA A 527 -23.48 25.46 0.46
CA ALA A 527 -24.35 24.65 -0.39
C ALA A 527 -24.13 23.13 -0.22
N SER A 528 -22.92 22.71 0.16
CA SER A 528 -22.59 21.28 0.31
C SER A 528 -22.96 20.68 1.67
N LYS A 529 -23.36 21.48 2.68
CA LYS A 529 -23.70 21.00 4.04
C LYS A 529 -24.83 19.97 4.09
N GLU A 530 -25.71 19.96 3.10
CA GLU A 530 -26.84 19.03 3.02
C GLU A 530 -26.69 17.98 1.91
N ALA A 531 -25.54 17.91 1.26
CA ALA A 531 -25.32 16.99 0.16
C ALA A 531 -24.94 15.60 0.68
N LYS A 532 -25.61 14.57 0.17
CA LYS A 532 -25.36 13.17 0.53
C LYS A 532 -24.32 12.49 -0.37
N THR A 533 -23.95 13.12 -1.48
CA THR A 533 -22.94 12.63 -2.42
C THR A 533 -22.06 13.76 -2.92
N PRO A 534 -20.80 13.48 -3.32
CA PRO A 534 -19.90 14.50 -3.88
C PRO A 534 -20.45 15.19 -5.12
N MET A 535 -21.21 14.47 -5.94
CA MET A 535 -21.82 14.99 -7.16
C MET A 535 -22.98 15.97 -6.85
N GLU A 536 -23.75 15.66 -5.82
CA GLU A 536 -24.80 16.56 -5.30
C GLU A 536 -24.20 17.81 -4.65
N ALA A 537 -23.08 17.69 -3.93
CA ALA A 537 -22.34 18.82 -3.37
C ALA A 537 -21.82 19.75 -4.48
N MET A 538 -21.31 19.17 -5.56
CA MET A 538 -20.80 19.91 -6.72
C MET A 538 -21.91 20.63 -7.49
N GLN A 539 -23.06 19.97 -7.72
CA GLN A 539 -24.22 20.58 -8.38
C GLN A 539 -24.78 21.73 -7.55
N LYS A 540 -25.02 21.54 -6.24
CA LYS A 540 -25.48 22.59 -5.32
C LYS A 540 -24.51 23.77 -5.26
N THR A 541 -23.22 23.52 -5.32
CA THR A 541 -22.16 24.55 -5.36
C THR A 541 -22.27 25.38 -6.65
N VAL A 542 -22.39 24.73 -7.82
CA VAL A 542 -22.49 25.39 -9.12
C VAL A 542 -23.80 26.23 -9.22
N GLU A 543 -24.91 25.71 -8.72
CA GLU A 543 -26.19 26.42 -8.68
C GLU A 543 -26.14 27.65 -7.76
N ALA A 544 -25.60 27.51 -6.55
CA ALA A 544 -25.46 28.61 -5.59
C ALA A 544 -24.50 29.72 -6.10
N ILE A 545 -23.43 29.35 -6.86
CA ILE A 545 -22.54 30.31 -7.51
C ILE A 545 -23.27 31.03 -8.66
N LYS A 546 -24.10 30.32 -9.45
CA LYS A 546 -24.89 30.93 -10.54
C LYS A 546 -25.93 31.89 -10.03
N GLU A 547 -26.67 31.54 -8.97
CA GLU A 547 -27.69 32.43 -8.36
C GLU A 547 -27.08 33.72 -7.81
N LYS A 548 -25.93 33.64 -7.11
CA LYS A 548 -25.24 34.84 -6.57
C LYS A 548 -24.50 35.67 -7.63
N ARG A 549 -24.36 35.20 -8.85
CA ARG A 549 -23.81 35.97 -9.97
C ARG A 549 -24.85 36.78 -10.71
N ASN A 550 -26.14 36.42 -10.55
CA ASN A 550 -27.30 37.08 -11.15
C ASN A 550 -27.98 38.05 -10.19
N THR A 551 -27.49 38.16 -8.97
CA THR A 551 -27.80 39.21 -7.97
C THR A 551 -26.62 40.15 -7.78
#